data_b5023392775b4115fa8eb6156fa969bb
#
_entry.id   b5023392775b4115fa8eb6156fa969bb
#
_cell.length_a   1.000
_cell.length_b   1.000
_cell.length_c   1.000
_cell.angle_alpha   90.00
_cell.angle_beta   90.00
_cell.angle_gamma   90.00
#
_symmetry.space_group_name_H-M   'P 1'
#
loop_
_entity.id
_entity.type
_entity.pdbx_description
1 polymer ?
#
loop_
_entity_poly.entity_id
_entity_poly.type
_entity_poly.pdbx_seq_one_letter_code
_entity_poly.pdbx_strand_id
1 'polypeptide(L)'
;MTDRSEPVAHVEHYANGNVKLEGAHLDGEMHGAWSFYRTDGSLMRSGAFDRGRQVGPWRTFDRAGGLVKATDFGDGSKTPPT
;
A
#
# COMPACT_ATOMS: atom_id res chain seq x y z
N MET A 1 -27.14 6.76 -15.27
CA MET A 1 -25.89 6.29 -15.33
C MET A 1 -25.22 6.29 -13.98
N THR A 2 -24.42 5.42 -13.84
CA THR A 2 -23.81 5.31 -12.56
C THR A 2 -22.46 5.98 -12.61
N ASP A 3 -22.17 6.74 -11.65
CA ASP A 3 -20.87 7.32 -11.57
C ASP A 3 -20.09 6.69 -10.49
N ARG A 4 -20.34 5.43 -10.26
CA ARG A 4 -19.60 4.71 -9.29
C ARG A 4 -18.14 4.65 -9.67
N SER A 5 -17.29 5.03 -8.75
CA SER A 5 -15.86 4.95 -8.96
C SER A 5 -15.36 3.55 -8.71
N GLU A 6 -14.40 3.14 -9.51
CA GLU A 6 -13.79 1.84 -9.33
C GLU A 6 -12.28 2.01 -9.22
N PRO A 7 -11.63 1.23 -8.38
CA PRO A 7 -10.18 1.32 -8.30
C PRO A 7 -9.52 0.94 -9.62
N VAL A 8 -8.50 1.67 -9.96
CA VAL A 8 -7.72 1.44 -11.17
C VAL A 8 -6.37 0.93 -10.77
N ALA A 9 -5.99 -0.22 -11.29
CA ALA A 9 -4.72 -0.84 -10.93
C ALA A 9 -3.57 0.06 -11.32
N HIS A 10 -2.57 0.10 -10.47
CA HIS A 10 -1.39 0.92 -10.68
C HIS A 10 -0.15 0.11 -10.31
N VAL A 11 0.82 0.08 -11.20
CA VAL A 11 2.07 -0.61 -10.93
C VAL A 11 3.20 0.20 -11.53
N GLU A 12 4.30 0.30 -10.78
CA GLU A 12 5.51 0.96 -11.25
C GLU A 12 6.67 0.00 -11.13
N HIS A 13 7.63 0.17 -12.02
CA HIS A 13 8.80 -0.69 -12.05
C HIS A 13 10.07 0.12 -11.91
N TYR A 14 11.08 -0.52 -11.33
CA TYR A 14 12.42 0.02 -11.35
C TYR A 14 13.00 -0.14 -12.75
N ALA A 15 14.11 0.54 -13.00
CA ALA A 15 14.76 0.46 -14.30
C ALA A 15 15.19 -0.96 -14.64
N ASN A 16 15.43 -1.79 -13.64
CA ASN A 16 15.86 -3.17 -13.89
C ASN A 16 14.69 -4.11 -14.19
N GLY A 17 13.44 -3.60 -14.23
CA GLY A 17 12.28 -4.38 -14.52
C GLY A 17 11.53 -4.95 -13.34
N ASN A 18 12.12 -4.90 -12.16
CA ASN A 18 11.42 -5.39 -10.97
C ASN A 18 10.33 -4.41 -10.56
N VAL A 19 9.26 -4.94 -9.99
CA VAL A 19 8.17 -4.10 -9.51
C VAL A 19 8.68 -3.22 -8.38
N LYS A 20 8.36 -1.94 -8.45
CA LYS A 20 8.69 -0.97 -7.43
C LYS A 20 7.55 -0.85 -6.43
N LEU A 21 6.35 -0.73 -6.93
CA LEU A 21 5.16 -0.67 -6.09
C LEU A 21 3.96 -1.10 -6.91
N GLU A 22 2.93 -1.56 -6.22
CA GLU A 22 1.70 -1.93 -6.89
C GLU A 22 0.54 -1.73 -5.95
N GLY A 23 -0.58 -1.35 -6.53
CA GLY A 23 -1.79 -1.10 -5.79
C GLY A 23 -2.87 -0.62 -6.72
N ALA A 24 -3.70 0.27 -6.23
CA ALA A 24 -4.77 0.83 -7.03
C ALA A 24 -5.05 2.25 -6.59
N HIS A 25 -5.67 3.00 -7.48
CA HIS A 25 -6.14 4.36 -7.20
C HIS A 25 -7.65 4.41 -7.34
N LEU A 26 -8.28 5.13 -6.46
CA LEU A 26 -9.71 5.42 -6.53
C LEU A 26 -9.85 6.92 -6.55
N ASP A 27 -10.38 7.45 -7.65
CA ASP A 27 -10.53 8.89 -7.83
C ASP A 27 -9.21 9.63 -7.63
N GLY A 28 -8.12 9.00 -8.09
CA GLY A 28 -6.80 9.62 -8.01
C GLY A 28 -6.08 9.42 -6.70
N GLU A 29 -6.68 8.74 -5.75
CA GLU A 29 -6.09 8.53 -4.44
C GLU A 29 -5.73 7.06 -4.27
N MET A 30 -4.64 6.79 -3.55
CA MET A 30 -4.27 5.42 -3.25
C MET A 30 -5.40 4.76 -2.46
N HIS A 31 -5.77 3.55 -2.86
CA HIS A 31 -6.89 2.87 -2.25
C HIS A 31 -6.71 1.37 -2.36
N GLY A 32 -7.08 0.65 -1.30
CA GLY A 32 -6.96 -0.80 -1.27
C GLY A 32 -5.58 -1.26 -0.89
N ALA A 33 -5.28 -2.49 -1.18
CA ALA A 33 -4.00 -3.09 -0.79
C ALA A 33 -2.87 -2.54 -1.63
N TRP A 34 -1.75 -2.25 -0.98
CA TRP A 34 -0.56 -1.74 -1.65
C TRP A 34 0.65 -2.50 -1.17
N SER A 35 1.59 -2.71 -2.09
CA SER A 35 2.85 -3.37 -1.79
C SER A 35 3.99 -2.56 -2.37
N PHE A 36 5.07 -2.46 -1.62
CA PHE A 36 6.25 -1.69 -2.00
C PHE A 36 7.45 -2.62 -1.96
N TYR A 37 8.27 -2.56 -3.01
CA TYR A 37 9.38 -3.50 -3.18
C TYR A 37 10.69 -2.75 -3.28
N ARG A 38 11.78 -3.46 -3.00
CA ARG A 38 13.13 -2.93 -3.20
C ARG A 38 13.58 -3.23 -4.62
N THR A 39 14.68 -2.60 -5.01
CA THR A 39 15.20 -2.80 -6.36
C THR A 39 15.56 -4.25 -6.63
N ASP A 40 15.87 -5.03 -5.59
CA ASP A 40 16.21 -6.43 -5.77
C ASP A 40 14.98 -7.33 -5.84
N GLY A 41 13.79 -6.76 -5.78
CA GLY A 41 12.55 -7.52 -5.88
C GLY A 41 11.98 -7.98 -4.56
N SER A 42 12.68 -7.77 -3.47
CA SER A 42 12.17 -8.20 -2.17
C SER A 42 11.08 -7.25 -1.69
N LEU A 43 10.09 -7.82 -1.03
CA LEU A 43 8.99 -7.01 -0.48
C LEU A 43 9.50 -6.20 0.69
N MET A 44 9.32 -4.89 0.61
CA MET A 44 9.78 -4.00 1.65
C MET A 44 8.67 -3.68 2.64
N ARG A 45 7.49 -3.38 2.13
CA ARG A 45 6.40 -2.94 2.98
C ARG A 45 5.07 -3.23 2.31
N SER A 46 4.07 -3.54 3.10
CA SER A 46 2.73 -3.75 2.56
C SER A 46 1.70 -3.21 3.53
N GLY A 47 0.57 -2.82 2.99
CA GLY A 47 -0.51 -2.30 3.79
C GLY A 47 -1.69 -1.97 2.91
N ALA A 48 -2.51 -1.05 3.40
CA ALA A 48 -3.71 -0.65 2.67
C ALA A 48 -3.96 0.82 2.87
N PHE A 49 -4.67 1.39 1.90
CA PHE A 49 -5.10 2.79 1.97
C PHE A 49 -6.61 2.86 1.82
N ASP A 50 -7.18 3.87 2.42
CA ASP A 50 -8.56 4.25 2.21
C ASP A 50 -8.55 5.70 1.77
N ARG A 51 -8.65 5.91 0.44
CA ARG A 51 -8.67 7.25 -0.14
C ARG A 51 -7.50 8.09 0.33
N GLY A 52 -6.32 7.51 0.24
CA GLY A 52 -5.09 8.21 0.56
C GLY A 52 -4.65 8.09 1.99
N ARG A 53 -5.45 7.51 2.86
CA ARG A 53 -5.09 7.35 4.26
C ARG A 53 -4.69 5.93 4.56
N GLN A 54 -3.65 5.74 5.33
CA GLN A 54 -3.22 4.41 5.74
C GLN A 54 -4.24 3.81 6.68
N VAL A 55 -4.64 2.57 6.38
CA VAL A 55 -5.59 1.86 7.23
C VAL A 55 -5.11 0.44 7.43
N GLY A 56 -5.56 -0.18 8.51
CA GLY A 56 -5.28 -1.57 8.77
C GLY A 56 -3.84 -1.84 9.14
N PRO A 57 -3.47 -3.11 9.12
CA PRO A 57 -2.11 -3.47 9.52
C PRO A 57 -1.13 -3.16 8.40
N TRP A 58 -0.03 -2.51 8.77
CA TRP A 58 1.08 -2.23 7.88
C TRP A 58 2.28 -2.98 8.38
N ARG A 59 3.02 -3.59 7.47
CA ARG A 59 4.18 -4.41 7.84
C ARG A 59 5.37 -4.01 7.01
N THR A 60 6.53 -3.97 7.66
CA THR A 60 7.80 -3.70 7.01
C THR A 60 8.68 -4.93 7.18
N PHE A 61 9.35 -5.31 6.11
CA PHE A 61 10.16 -6.53 6.08
C PHE A 61 11.59 -6.21 5.73
N ASP A 62 12.52 -7.04 6.21
CA ASP A 62 13.90 -6.94 5.79
C ASP A 62 14.10 -7.73 4.50
N ARG A 63 15.31 -7.74 3.98
CA ARG A 63 15.57 -8.39 2.70
C ARG A 63 15.43 -9.89 2.75
N ALA A 64 15.55 -10.47 3.92
CA ALA A 64 15.38 -11.90 4.07
C ALA A 64 13.91 -12.29 4.23
N GLY A 65 13.02 -11.30 4.27
CA GLY A 65 11.61 -11.57 4.43
C GLY A 65 11.14 -11.57 5.87
N GLY A 66 12.00 -11.18 6.80
CA GLY A 66 11.63 -11.14 8.20
C GLY A 66 10.88 -9.87 8.54
N LEU A 67 9.87 -10.00 9.38
CA LEU A 67 9.08 -8.86 9.81
C LEU A 67 9.87 -8.02 10.80
N VAL A 68 10.09 -6.75 10.48
CA VAL A 68 10.85 -5.87 11.37
C VAL A 68 9.97 -4.82 12.03
N LYS A 69 8.78 -4.57 11.50
CA LYS A 69 7.91 -3.57 12.08
C LYS A 69 6.48 -3.83 11.64
N ALA A 70 5.55 -3.67 12.55
CA ALA A 70 4.13 -3.75 12.24
C ALA A 70 3.42 -2.61 12.94
N THR A 71 2.54 -1.95 12.21
CA THR A 71 1.76 -0.83 12.73
C THR A 71 0.33 -1.04 12.28
N ASP A 72 -0.62 -0.84 13.19
CA ASP A 72 -2.02 -0.98 12.84
C ASP A 72 -2.68 0.38 12.91
N PHE A 73 -3.13 0.85 11.75
CA PHE A 73 -3.78 2.16 11.65
C PHE A 73 -5.29 2.09 11.86
N GLY A 74 -5.83 0.89 12.06
CA GLY A 74 -7.26 0.74 12.25
C GLY A 74 -8.02 0.96 10.97
N ASP A 75 -9.24 1.45 11.08
CA ASP A 75 -10.10 1.61 9.91
C ASP A 75 -9.93 2.98 9.25
N GLY A 76 -8.98 3.76 9.68
CA GLY A 76 -8.72 5.04 9.06
C GLY A 76 -9.65 6.15 9.48
N SER A 77 -10.74 5.81 10.14
CA SER A 77 -11.69 6.82 10.58
C SER A 77 -11.49 7.17 12.05
N LYS A 78 -10.65 6.43 12.73
CA LYS A 78 -10.47 6.61 14.13
C LYS A 78 -9.63 7.85 14.42
N THR A 79 -10.09 8.68 15.27
CA THR A 79 -9.29 9.82 15.67
C THR A 79 -8.26 9.38 16.69
N PRO A 80 -7.11 10.04 16.68
CA PRO A 80 -6.11 9.70 17.69
C PRO A 80 -6.64 9.97 19.07
N PRO A 81 -6.26 9.16 20.01
CA PRO A 81 -6.64 9.46 21.39
C PRO A 81 -5.98 10.75 21.83
N THR A 82 -6.68 11.47 22.57
CA THR A 82 -6.15 12.73 23.05
C THR A 82 -5.88 12.63 24.53
#